data_ad31b7822cc10a0046880f0415bcc909
#
_entry.id   ad31b7822cc10a0046880f0415bcc909
#
_cell.length_a   1.000
_cell.length_b   1.000
_cell.length_c   1.000
_cell.angle_alpha   90.00
_cell.angle_beta   90.00
_cell.angle_gamma   90.00
#
_symmetry.space_group_name_H-M   'P 1'
#
loop_
_entity.id
_entity.type
_entity.pdbx_description
1 polymer ?
#
loop_
_entity_poly.entity_id
_entity_poly.type
_entity_poly.pdbx_seq_one_letter_code
_entity_poly.pdbx_strand_id
1 'polypeptide(L)'
;MLYYYYNIMSKSQVLLSNNFGEFFRKKRIGLGLTLRSFCERYNYDPGNISRLERNIISPSIDMKKFEGYASALKIQRDSEEWTTFFDLAHATKGKIPEDIMKDPKIISILPAFYRTVRGEKMDKKKIKQLIELLNDNNKK
;
A
#
# COMPACT_ATOMS: atom_id res chain seq x y z
N MET A 1 -9.44 -4.04 26.97
CA MET A 1 -9.90 -5.17 26.12
C MET A 1 -10.21 -4.74 24.69
N LEU A 2 -10.96 -3.68 24.49
CA LEU A 2 -11.22 -3.11 23.15
C LEU A 2 -9.93 -2.65 22.45
N TYR A 3 -8.98 -2.09 23.18
CA TYR A 3 -7.68 -1.63 22.65
C TYR A 3 -6.81 -2.81 22.17
N TYR A 4 -6.84 -3.93 22.90
CA TYR A 4 -6.10 -5.14 22.52
C TYR A 4 -6.70 -5.82 21.29
N TYR A 5 -8.04 -5.88 21.22
CA TYR A 5 -8.76 -6.38 20.06
C TYR A 5 -8.54 -5.52 18.83
N TYR A 6 -8.50 -4.20 19.02
CA TYR A 6 -8.22 -3.23 17.96
C TYR A 6 -6.79 -3.40 17.41
N ASN A 7 -5.81 -3.66 18.28
CA ASN A 7 -4.43 -3.84 17.86
C ASN A 7 -4.18 -5.14 17.08
N ILE A 8 -4.82 -6.23 17.46
CA ILE A 8 -4.63 -7.53 16.78
C ILE A 8 -5.39 -7.56 15.46
N MET A 9 -6.63 -7.06 15.43
CA MET A 9 -7.41 -6.98 14.19
C MET A 9 -6.88 -5.91 13.23
N SER A 10 -6.30 -4.83 13.74
CA SER A 10 -5.79 -3.75 12.88
C SER A 10 -4.57 -4.17 12.06
N LYS A 11 -3.69 -5.02 12.61
CA LYS A 11 -2.47 -5.43 11.90
C LYS A 11 -2.78 -6.29 10.67
N SER A 12 -3.62 -7.31 10.82
CA SER A 12 -4.03 -8.14 9.69
C SER A 12 -4.92 -7.37 8.70
N GLN A 13 -5.82 -6.50 9.19
CA GLN A 13 -6.65 -5.67 8.33
C GLN A 13 -5.84 -4.62 7.55
N VAL A 14 -4.81 -4.06 8.16
CA VAL A 14 -3.91 -3.11 7.49
C VAL A 14 -3.18 -3.79 6.34
N LEU A 15 -2.65 -5.00 6.55
CA LEU A 15 -1.95 -5.77 5.53
C LEU A 15 -2.88 -6.21 4.39
N LEU A 16 -4.20 -6.30 4.64
CA LEU A 16 -5.21 -6.64 3.64
C LEU A 16 -5.85 -5.41 2.99
N SER A 17 -5.37 -4.21 3.29
CA SER A 17 -5.88 -2.98 2.68
C SER A 17 -5.64 -2.97 1.18
N ASN A 18 -6.65 -2.53 0.42
CA ASN A 18 -6.62 -2.55 -1.05
C ASN A 18 -6.02 -1.29 -1.67
N ASN A 19 -5.80 -0.24 -0.87
CA ASN A 19 -5.25 1.01 -1.37
C ASN A 19 -4.49 1.75 -0.26
N PHE A 20 -3.68 2.71 -0.67
CA PHE A 20 -2.82 3.49 0.21
C PHE A 20 -3.61 4.28 1.27
N GLY A 21 -4.67 4.96 0.86
CA GLY A 21 -5.46 5.79 1.77
C GLY A 21 -6.12 4.98 2.88
N GLU A 22 -6.67 3.82 2.54
CA GLU A 22 -7.24 2.90 3.53
C GLU A 22 -6.17 2.39 4.51
N PHE A 23 -5.02 2.01 4.01
CA PHE A 23 -3.89 1.57 4.83
C PHE A 23 -3.46 2.67 5.80
N PHE A 24 -3.27 3.89 5.29
CA PHE A 24 -2.89 5.06 6.08
C PHE A 24 -3.89 5.31 7.20
N ARG A 25 -5.18 5.35 6.87
CA ARG A 25 -6.25 5.60 7.84
C ARG A 25 -6.29 4.52 8.91
N LYS A 26 -6.27 3.26 8.54
CA LYS A 26 -6.30 2.13 9.50
C LYS A 26 -5.10 2.17 10.44
N LYS A 27 -3.93 2.49 9.90
CA LYS A 27 -2.71 2.60 10.69
C LYS A 27 -2.80 3.74 11.70
N ARG A 28 -3.30 4.90 11.27
CA ARG A 28 -3.51 6.06 12.14
C ARG A 28 -4.51 5.74 13.27
N ILE A 29 -5.64 5.17 12.92
CA ILE A 29 -6.68 4.77 13.91
C ILE A 29 -6.12 3.74 14.88
N GLY A 30 -5.36 2.78 14.38
CA GLY A 30 -4.72 1.76 15.21
C GLY A 30 -3.73 2.32 16.23
N LEU A 31 -3.18 3.52 15.98
CA LEU A 31 -2.34 4.24 16.95
C LEU A 31 -3.15 5.05 17.96
N GLY A 32 -4.48 5.02 17.87
CA GLY A 32 -5.37 5.79 18.75
C GLY A 32 -5.43 7.28 18.45
N LEU A 33 -5.02 7.69 17.25
CA LEU A 33 -4.95 9.09 16.86
C LEU A 33 -6.13 9.47 15.97
N THR A 34 -6.81 10.56 16.34
CA THR A 34 -7.78 11.21 15.45
C THR A 34 -7.02 11.90 14.32
N LEU A 35 -7.73 12.24 13.24
CA LEU A 35 -7.13 12.99 12.13
C LEU A 35 -6.48 14.29 12.64
N ARG A 36 -7.20 15.03 13.46
CA ARG A 36 -6.72 16.30 14.03
C ARG A 36 -5.47 16.10 14.90
N SER A 37 -5.51 15.14 15.83
CA SER A 37 -4.38 14.90 16.74
C SER A 37 -3.15 14.41 16.00
N PHE A 38 -3.32 13.58 14.97
CA PHE A 38 -2.24 13.13 14.11
C PHE A 38 -1.58 14.31 13.38
N CYS A 39 -2.40 15.16 12.75
CA CYS A 39 -1.89 16.31 12.00
C CYS A 39 -1.22 17.35 12.88
N GLU A 40 -1.76 17.59 14.08
CA GLU A 40 -1.13 18.50 15.06
C GLU A 40 0.22 17.96 15.53
N ARG A 41 0.30 16.67 15.81
CA ARG A 41 1.52 16.03 16.33
C ARG A 41 2.67 16.03 15.30
N TYR A 42 2.36 15.79 14.05
CA TYR A 42 3.37 15.61 13.01
C TYR A 42 3.43 16.76 12.01
N ASN A 43 2.70 17.83 12.26
CA ASN A 43 2.69 19.05 11.44
C ASN A 43 2.25 18.79 10.00
N TYR A 44 1.13 18.11 9.85
CA TYR A 44 0.48 17.90 8.54
C TYR A 44 -0.79 18.75 8.44
N ASP A 45 -1.16 19.09 7.22
CA ASP A 45 -2.44 19.74 6.95
C ASP A 45 -3.59 18.73 6.99
N PRO A 46 -4.59 18.93 7.86
CA PRO A 46 -5.72 17.98 8.00
C PRO A 46 -6.49 17.75 6.70
N GLY A 47 -6.67 18.79 5.89
CA GLY A 47 -7.35 18.69 4.61
C GLY A 47 -6.61 17.78 3.64
N ASN A 48 -5.28 17.90 3.58
CA ASN A 48 -4.46 17.05 2.73
C ASN A 48 -4.46 15.60 3.18
N ILE A 49 -4.31 15.35 4.48
CA ILE A 49 -4.33 13.98 5.01
C ILE A 49 -5.71 13.35 4.82
N SER A 50 -6.78 14.11 5.04
CA SER A 50 -8.15 13.62 4.78
C SER A 50 -8.33 13.19 3.32
N ARG A 51 -7.87 14.01 2.37
CA ARG A 51 -7.95 13.67 0.94
C ARG A 51 -7.09 12.46 0.58
N LEU A 52 -5.93 12.35 1.20
CA LEU A 52 -5.03 11.20 1.04
C LEU A 52 -5.70 9.90 1.52
N GLU A 53 -6.29 9.91 2.70
CA GLU A 53 -6.98 8.76 3.28
C GLU A 53 -8.21 8.32 2.48
N ARG A 54 -8.88 9.27 1.82
CA ARG A 54 -10.04 9.00 0.97
C ARG A 54 -9.67 8.71 -0.49
N ASN A 55 -8.39 8.62 -0.80
CA ASN A 55 -7.85 8.40 -2.15
C ASN A 55 -8.29 9.45 -3.18
N ILE A 56 -8.54 10.68 -2.72
CA ILE A 56 -8.85 11.83 -3.59
C ILE A 56 -7.57 12.38 -4.20
N ILE A 57 -6.47 12.35 -3.43
CA ILE A 57 -5.13 12.70 -3.92
C ILE A 57 -4.20 11.51 -3.80
N SER A 58 -3.25 11.40 -4.71
CA SER A 58 -2.22 10.37 -4.67
C SER A 58 -1.13 10.73 -3.68
N PRO A 59 -0.51 9.74 -3.00
CA PRO A 59 0.62 10.00 -2.12
C PRO A 59 1.84 10.43 -2.93
N SER A 60 2.72 11.22 -2.30
CA SER A 60 4.05 11.46 -2.84
C SER A 60 4.88 10.18 -2.72
N ILE A 61 5.61 9.83 -3.79
CA ILE A 61 6.60 8.77 -3.77
C ILE A 61 8.02 9.32 -3.60
N ASP A 62 8.16 10.63 -3.37
CA ASP A 62 9.42 11.18 -2.92
C ASP A 62 9.81 10.53 -1.58
N MET A 63 10.99 9.91 -1.54
CA MET A 63 11.41 9.09 -0.40
C MET A 63 11.40 9.84 0.92
N LYS A 64 11.78 11.13 0.91
CA LYS A 64 11.80 11.94 2.12
C LYS A 64 10.41 12.12 2.71
N LYS A 65 9.41 12.45 1.87
CA LYS A 65 8.02 12.60 2.30
C LYS A 65 7.41 11.26 2.70
N PHE A 66 7.69 10.23 1.93
CA PHE A 66 7.22 8.87 2.19
C PHE A 66 7.75 8.34 3.53
N GLU A 67 9.03 8.51 3.80
CA GLU A 67 9.65 8.15 5.08
C GLU A 67 9.04 8.94 6.24
N GLY A 68 8.68 10.19 6.01
CA GLY A 68 7.97 11.01 6.98
C GLY A 68 6.62 10.41 7.38
N TYR A 69 5.82 10.01 6.40
CA TYR A 69 4.55 9.33 6.67
C TYR A 69 4.75 8.02 7.43
N ALA A 70 5.70 7.20 6.99
CA ALA A 70 5.98 5.92 7.63
C ALA A 70 6.42 6.11 9.10
N SER A 71 7.29 7.08 9.35
CA SER A 71 7.73 7.41 10.70
C SER A 71 6.57 7.87 11.59
N ALA A 72 5.71 8.75 11.08
CA ALA A 72 4.53 9.24 11.80
C ALA A 72 3.56 8.10 12.13
N LEU A 73 3.38 7.14 11.24
CA LEU A 73 2.53 5.97 11.43
C LEU A 73 3.21 4.83 12.20
N LYS A 74 4.45 5.02 12.67
CA LYS A 74 5.23 4.00 13.38
C LYS A 74 5.46 2.73 12.56
N ILE A 75 5.63 2.90 11.25
CA ILE A 75 5.99 1.82 10.35
C ILE A 75 7.51 1.70 10.34
N GLN A 76 8.00 0.54 10.75
CA GLN A 76 9.45 0.27 10.77
C GLN A 76 9.96 0.00 9.35
N ARG A 77 11.08 0.63 9.00
CA ARG A 77 11.72 0.41 7.70
C ARG A 77 12.09 -1.06 7.51
N ASP A 78 11.93 -1.54 6.29
CA ASP A 78 12.22 -2.93 5.88
C ASP A 78 11.32 -3.99 6.55
N SER A 79 10.25 -3.57 7.23
CA SER A 79 9.22 -4.48 7.73
C SER A 79 8.23 -4.85 6.62
N GLU A 80 7.40 -5.87 6.88
CA GLU A 80 6.30 -6.24 5.97
C GLU A 80 5.33 -5.08 5.78
N GLU A 81 5.03 -4.33 6.84
CA GLU A 81 4.19 -3.13 6.76
C GLU A 81 4.80 -2.05 5.86
N TRP A 82 6.13 -1.86 5.95
CA TRP A 82 6.86 -0.93 5.09
C TRP A 82 6.71 -1.31 3.62
N THR A 83 6.95 -2.57 3.28
CA THR A 83 6.84 -3.06 1.90
C THR A 83 5.43 -2.88 1.37
N THR A 84 4.41 -3.25 2.15
CA THR A 84 3.01 -3.09 1.77
C THR A 84 2.66 -1.61 1.58
N PHE A 85 3.08 -0.76 2.48
CA PHE A 85 2.86 0.69 2.42
C PHE A 85 3.49 1.31 1.16
N PHE A 86 4.72 0.92 0.87
CA PHE A 86 5.47 1.36 -0.30
C PHE A 86 4.79 0.89 -1.60
N ASP A 87 4.43 -0.37 -1.68
CA ASP A 87 3.79 -0.95 -2.87
C ASP A 87 2.42 -0.33 -3.13
N LEU A 88 1.63 -0.11 -2.08
CA LEU A 88 0.32 0.55 -2.20
C LEU A 88 0.45 2.00 -2.70
N ALA A 89 1.49 2.72 -2.27
CA ALA A 89 1.74 4.08 -2.74
C ALA A 89 2.03 4.09 -4.25
N HIS A 90 2.85 3.17 -4.72
CA HIS A 90 3.17 3.04 -6.14
C HIS A 90 1.95 2.60 -6.95
N ALA A 91 1.23 1.60 -6.46
CA ALA A 91 0.01 1.11 -7.12
C ALA A 91 -1.05 2.22 -7.24
N THR A 92 -1.25 3.00 -6.18
CA THR A 92 -2.18 4.12 -6.18
C THR A 92 -1.80 5.19 -7.21
N LYS A 93 -0.50 5.41 -7.43
CA LYS A 93 0.00 6.30 -8.48
C LYS A 93 0.03 5.68 -9.87
N GLY A 94 -0.28 4.41 -10.00
CA GLY A 94 -0.17 3.68 -11.26
C GLY A 94 1.27 3.47 -11.69
N LYS A 95 2.20 3.41 -10.75
CA LYS A 95 3.63 3.20 -11.02
C LYS A 95 4.09 1.87 -10.45
N ILE A 96 5.00 1.24 -11.16
CA ILE A 96 5.65 0.02 -10.70
C ILE A 96 6.94 0.41 -10.00
N PRO A 97 7.20 -0.11 -8.76
CA PRO A 97 8.45 0.19 -8.05
C PRO A 97 9.69 -0.16 -8.88
N GLU A 98 10.76 0.63 -8.72
CA GLU A 98 11.99 0.47 -9.51
C GLU A 98 12.68 -0.87 -9.30
N ASP A 99 12.64 -1.40 -8.08
CA ASP A 99 13.22 -2.71 -7.77
C ASP A 99 12.56 -3.84 -8.58
N ILE A 100 11.25 -3.74 -8.80
CA ILE A 100 10.50 -4.67 -9.65
C ILE A 100 10.82 -4.41 -11.14
N MET A 101 10.90 -3.15 -11.54
CA MET A 101 11.21 -2.76 -12.92
C MET A 101 12.61 -3.16 -13.37
N LYS A 102 13.51 -3.47 -12.45
CA LYS A 102 14.86 -3.95 -12.78
C LYS A 102 14.90 -5.41 -13.19
N ASP A 103 13.85 -6.17 -12.92
CA ASP A 103 13.80 -7.58 -13.30
C ASP A 103 13.28 -7.73 -14.74
N PRO A 104 14.14 -8.16 -15.69
CA PRO A 104 13.73 -8.32 -17.09
C PRO A 104 12.59 -9.32 -17.29
N LYS A 105 12.48 -10.33 -16.42
CA LYS A 105 11.41 -11.33 -16.47
C LYS A 105 10.05 -10.70 -16.21
N ILE A 106 9.99 -9.83 -15.20
CA ILE A 106 8.74 -9.12 -14.85
C ILE A 106 8.34 -8.19 -15.99
N ILE A 107 9.29 -7.41 -16.51
CA ILE A 107 9.03 -6.49 -17.63
C ILE A 107 8.47 -7.26 -18.84
N SER A 108 9.00 -8.43 -19.12
CA SER A 108 8.56 -9.24 -20.27
C SER A 108 7.13 -9.75 -20.15
N ILE A 109 6.63 -9.93 -18.93
CA ILE A 109 5.27 -10.43 -18.65
C ILE A 109 4.24 -9.29 -18.69
N LEU A 110 4.64 -8.06 -18.38
CA LEU A 110 3.72 -6.94 -18.23
C LEU A 110 2.85 -6.65 -19.47
N PRO A 111 3.37 -6.67 -20.71
CA PRO A 111 2.52 -6.44 -21.88
C PRO A 111 1.39 -7.47 -22.03
N ALA A 112 1.66 -8.73 -21.74
CA ALA A 112 0.63 -9.77 -21.77
C ALA A 112 -0.40 -9.57 -20.66
N PHE A 113 0.05 -9.18 -19.46
CA PHE A 113 -0.84 -8.81 -18.35
C PHE A 113 -1.75 -7.64 -18.73
N TYR A 114 -1.21 -6.58 -19.31
CA TYR A 114 -1.99 -5.42 -19.73
C TYR A 114 -3.06 -5.79 -20.76
N ARG A 115 -2.71 -6.63 -21.74
CA ARG A 115 -3.66 -7.11 -22.74
C ARG A 115 -4.80 -7.93 -22.13
N THR A 116 -4.45 -8.80 -21.19
CA THR A 116 -5.43 -9.64 -20.48
C THR A 116 -6.41 -8.77 -19.70
N VAL A 117 -5.92 -7.76 -18.98
CA VAL A 117 -6.75 -6.84 -18.21
C VAL A 117 -7.68 -6.00 -19.11
N ARG A 118 -7.21 -5.58 -20.28
CA ARG A 118 -8.02 -4.77 -21.21
C ARG A 118 -9.05 -5.58 -21.99
N GLY A 119 -8.71 -6.82 -22.35
CA GLY A 119 -9.48 -7.63 -23.30
C GLY A 119 -10.50 -8.57 -22.68
N GLU A 120 -10.32 -8.96 -21.44
CA GLU A 120 -11.17 -9.95 -20.79
C GLU A 120 -11.42 -9.57 -19.34
N LYS A 121 -12.67 -9.82 -18.88
CA LYS A 121 -12.95 -9.80 -17.45
C LYS A 121 -12.08 -10.84 -16.78
N MET A 122 -11.19 -10.40 -15.89
CA MET A 122 -10.38 -11.32 -15.12
C MET A 122 -11.28 -12.11 -14.16
N ASP A 123 -11.59 -13.35 -14.53
CA ASP A 123 -12.28 -14.24 -13.63
C ASP A 123 -11.33 -14.71 -12.50
N LYS A 124 -11.90 -15.30 -11.46
CA LYS A 124 -11.12 -15.77 -10.30
C LYS A 124 -10.06 -16.80 -10.69
N LYS A 125 -10.31 -17.59 -11.72
CA LYS A 125 -9.38 -18.61 -12.22
C LYS A 125 -8.14 -18.00 -12.86
N LYS A 126 -8.30 -16.96 -13.68
CA LYS A 126 -7.19 -16.24 -14.33
C LYS A 126 -6.36 -15.48 -13.31
N ILE A 127 -7.00 -14.84 -12.33
CA ILE A 127 -6.31 -14.17 -11.23
C ILE A 127 -5.47 -15.19 -10.46
N LYS A 128 -6.03 -16.36 -10.14
CA LYS A 128 -5.32 -17.43 -9.44
C LYS A 128 -4.10 -17.92 -10.24
N GLN A 129 -4.24 -18.13 -11.54
CA GLN A 129 -3.14 -18.53 -12.41
C GLN A 129 -2.03 -17.48 -12.44
N LEU A 130 -2.40 -16.20 -12.51
CA LEU A 130 -1.43 -15.10 -12.46
C LEU A 130 -0.67 -15.09 -11.14
N ILE A 131 -1.37 -15.24 -10.03
CA ILE A 131 -0.76 -15.30 -8.69
C ILE A 131 0.20 -16.49 -8.57
N GLU A 132 -0.18 -17.65 -9.08
CA GLU A 132 0.68 -18.84 -9.10
C GLU A 132 1.96 -18.61 -9.90
N LEU A 133 1.85 -17.99 -11.07
CA LEU A 133 3.01 -17.64 -11.91
C LEU A 133 3.95 -16.66 -11.18
N LEU A 134 3.40 -15.67 -10.49
CA LEU A 134 4.18 -14.71 -9.72
C LEU A 134 4.88 -15.38 -8.53
N ASN A 135 4.20 -16.29 -7.86
CA ASN A 135 4.78 -17.03 -6.73
C ASN A 135 5.88 -18.00 -7.14
N ASP A 136 5.74 -18.67 -8.27
CA ASP A 136 6.77 -19.58 -8.78
C ASP A 136 8.07 -18.85 -9.14
N ASN A 137 7.96 -17.60 -9.59
CA ASN A 137 9.13 -16.77 -9.85
C ASN A 137 9.83 -16.29 -8.56
N ASN A 138 9.13 -16.26 -7.43
CA ASN A 138 9.71 -15.89 -6.13
C ASN A 138 10.46 -17.03 -5.41
N LYS A 139 10.33 -18.28 -5.89
CA LYS A 139 10.98 -19.44 -5.28
C LYS A 139 12.40 -19.70 -5.81
N LYS A 140 12.86 -18.87 -6.70
CA LYS A 140 14.24 -18.88 -7.20
C LYS A 140 14.98 -17.65 -6.66
#